data_739dec9e800ea750f754ce83c7dd212f
#
_entry.id   739dec9e800ea750f754ce83c7dd212f
#
_cell.length_a   1.000
_cell.length_b   1.000
_cell.length_c   1.000
_cell.angle_alpha   90.00
_cell.angle_beta   90.00
_cell.angle_gamma   90.00
#
_symmetry.space_group_name_H-M   'P 1'
#
loop_
_entity.id
_entity.type
_entity.pdbx_description
1 polymer ?
#
loop_
_entity_poly.entity_id
_entity_poly.type
_entity_poly.pdbx_seq_one_letter_code
_entity_poly.pdbx_strand_id
1 'polypeptide(L)'
;MADLYEYSTPELVRLLGVRFKEYRMRCDLTQKEVAELTGLGLTTIHKFENGTAGNLSLSTFLLLLKVVGQIYAINDVLPELPPSLYLMRKDEKKAQRIRHTK
;
A
#
# COMPACT_ATOMS: atom_id res chain seq x y z
N MET A 1 13.33 -1.58 17.65
CA MET A 1 12.75 -1.35 16.32
C MET A 1 12.84 0.12 15.96
N ALA A 2 13.28 0.44 14.78
CA ALA A 2 13.43 1.85 14.38
C ALA A 2 12.06 2.53 14.26
N ASP A 3 12.05 3.80 14.63
CA ASP A 3 10.86 4.63 14.47
C ASP A 3 10.64 4.90 12.99
N LEU A 4 9.46 4.57 12.47
CA LEU A 4 9.15 4.76 11.06
C LEU A 4 9.17 6.22 10.63
N TYR A 5 8.97 7.15 11.56
CA TYR A 5 9.09 8.57 11.26
C TYR A 5 10.51 9.00 10.94
N GLU A 6 11.50 8.22 11.33
CA GLU A 6 12.89 8.51 11.02
C GLU A 6 13.28 8.13 9.60
N TYR A 7 12.47 7.31 8.93
CA TYR A 7 12.73 6.94 7.56
C TYR A 7 12.18 7.98 6.59
N SER A 8 12.91 8.25 5.53
CA SER A 8 12.39 9.04 4.43
C SER A 8 11.33 8.24 3.67
N THR A 9 10.49 8.92 2.90
CA THR A 9 9.49 8.24 2.09
C THR A 9 10.12 7.23 1.12
N PRO A 10 11.21 7.56 0.40
CA PRO A 10 11.87 6.57 -0.45
C PRO A 10 12.39 5.36 0.31
N GLU A 11 12.87 5.55 1.53
CA GLU A 11 13.31 4.44 2.37
C GLU A 11 12.16 3.52 2.75
N LEU A 12 10.98 4.09 3.03
CA LEU A 12 9.80 3.30 3.33
C LEU A 12 9.31 2.52 2.11
N VAL A 13 9.37 3.12 0.93
CA VAL A 13 9.02 2.41 -0.31
C VAL A 13 9.98 1.22 -0.52
N ARG A 14 11.26 1.45 -0.29
CA ARG A 14 12.27 0.39 -0.40
C ARG A 14 12.01 -0.75 0.59
N LEU A 15 11.68 -0.39 1.82
CA LEU A 15 11.35 -1.37 2.86
C LEU A 15 10.17 -2.24 2.42
N LEU A 16 9.13 -1.62 1.87
CA LEU A 16 7.96 -2.36 1.39
C LEU A 16 8.32 -3.27 0.21
N GLY A 17 9.19 -2.83 -0.67
CA GLY A 17 9.65 -3.65 -1.78
C GLY A 17 10.37 -4.92 -1.34
N VAL A 18 11.24 -4.78 -0.32
CA VAL A 18 11.93 -5.92 0.27
C VAL A 18 10.94 -6.88 0.90
N ARG A 19 9.98 -6.35 1.65
CA ARG A 19 8.97 -7.19 2.29
C ARG A 19 8.07 -7.87 1.26
N PHE A 20 7.71 -7.17 0.19
CA PHE A 20 6.92 -7.76 -0.86
C PHE A 20 7.61 -8.96 -1.48
N LYS A 21 8.90 -8.85 -1.74
CA LYS A 21 9.68 -9.96 -2.28
C LYS A 21 9.58 -11.20 -1.38
N GLU A 22 9.67 -11.00 -0.07
CA GLU A 22 9.55 -12.10 0.89
C GLU A 22 8.19 -12.77 0.82
N TYR A 23 7.11 -11.97 0.75
CA TYR A 23 5.76 -12.52 0.60
C TYR A 23 5.58 -13.24 -0.73
N ARG A 24 6.12 -12.66 -1.80
CA ARG A 24 6.07 -13.32 -3.12
C ARG A 24 6.73 -14.67 -3.09
N MET A 25 7.92 -14.74 -2.50
CA MET A 25 8.67 -15.99 -2.41
C MET A 25 7.94 -17.01 -1.53
N ARG A 26 7.30 -16.56 -0.46
CA ARG A 26 6.50 -17.45 0.37
C ARG A 26 5.32 -18.04 -0.40
N CYS A 27 4.76 -17.27 -1.33
CA CYS A 27 3.67 -17.75 -2.19
C CYS A 27 4.17 -18.62 -3.34
N ASP A 28 5.47 -18.84 -3.43
CA ASP A 28 6.08 -19.64 -4.50
C ASP A 28 5.83 -19.05 -5.88
N LEU A 29 5.77 -17.74 -5.97
CA LEU A 29 5.55 -17.03 -7.23
C LEU A 29 6.84 -16.38 -7.73
N THR A 30 7.07 -16.49 -9.03
CA THR A 30 8.15 -15.75 -9.69
C THR A 30 7.67 -14.32 -9.98
N GLN A 31 8.61 -13.42 -10.23
CA GLN A 31 8.25 -12.06 -10.66
C GLN A 31 7.42 -12.09 -11.94
N LYS A 32 7.77 -12.99 -12.86
CA LYS A 32 7.04 -13.13 -14.11
C LYS A 32 5.60 -13.57 -13.87
N GLU A 33 5.38 -14.51 -12.97
CA GLU A 33 4.04 -14.96 -12.62
C GLU A 33 3.22 -13.83 -12.00
N VAL A 34 3.83 -13.03 -11.12
CA VAL A 34 3.16 -11.87 -10.56
C VAL A 34 2.78 -10.87 -11.65
N ALA A 35 3.68 -10.63 -12.59
CA ALA A 35 3.39 -9.75 -13.71
C ALA A 35 2.19 -10.24 -14.52
N GLU A 36 2.14 -11.53 -14.79
CA GLU A 36 1.04 -12.15 -15.54
C GLU A 36 -0.28 -12.06 -14.78
N LEU A 37 -0.26 -12.35 -13.49
CA LEU A 37 -1.46 -12.36 -12.66
C LEU A 37 -2.04 -10.95 -12.42
N THR A 38 -1.18 -9.95 -12.36
CA THR A 38 -1.60 -8.57 -12.06
C THR A 38 -1.80 -7.70 -13.30
N GLY A 39 -1.24 -8.11 -14.42
CA GLY A 39 -1.20 -7.27 -15.62
C GLY A 39 -0.16 -6.17 -15.56
N LEU A 40 0.68 -6.17 -14.52
CA LEU A 40 1.75 -5.18 -14.38
C LEU A 40 2.98 -5.56 -15.20
N GLY A 41 3.79 -4.57 -15.54
CA GLY A 41 5.05 -4.82 -16.21
C GLY A 41 6.06 -5.48 -15.28
N LEU A 42 6.82 -6.43 -15.82
CA LEU A 42 7.87 -7.11 -15.06
C LEU A 42 8.88 -6.10 -14.48
N THR A 43 9.21 -5.09 -15.26
CA THR A 43 10.13 -4.03 -14.84
C THR A 43 9.65 -3.32 -13.58
N THR A 44 8.35 -3.06 -13.48
CA THR A 44 7.76 -2.41 -12.30
C THR A 44 7.99 -3.26 -11.05
N ILE A 45 7.74 -4.56 -11.16
CA ILE A 45 7.92 -5.49 -10.03
C ILE A 45 9.39 -5.58 -9.64
N HIS A 46 10.26 -5.72 -10.63
CA HIS A 46 11.69 -5.80 -10.41
C HIS A 46 12.23 -4.55 -9.70
N LYS A 47 11.85 -3.37 -10.16
CA LYS A 47 12.30 -2.12 -9.55
C LYS A 47 11.78 -1.95 -8.13
N PHE A 48 10.54 -2.36 -7.87
CA PHE A 48 9.98 -2.29 -6.53
C PHE A 48 10.78 -3.17 -5.57
N GLU A 49 11.05 -4.40 -5.96
CA GLU A 49 11.75 -5.35 -5.09
C GLU A 49 13.21 -4.99 -4.87
N ASN A 50 13.86 -4.37 -5.83
CA ASN A 50 15.27 -4.00 -5.67
C ASN A 50 15.50 -2.58 -5.13
N GLY A 51 14.41 -1.89 -4.79
CA GLY A 51 14.51 -0.60 -4.13
C GLY A 51 14.76 0.59 -5.04
N THR A 52 14.57 0.43 -6.36
CA THR A 52 14.79 1.51 -7.33
C THR A 52 13.49 2.05 -7.91
N ALA A 53 12.34 1.68 -7.33
CA ALA A 53 11.04 2.08 -7.86
C ALA A 53 10.81 3.59 -7.76
N GLY A 54 11.41 4.28 -6.81
CA GLY A 54 11.24 5.70 -6.60
C GLY A 54 9.79 6.14 -6.42
N ASN A 55 8.95 5.74 -7.34
CA ASN A 55 7.55 6.12 -7.43
C ASN A 55 6.73 4.89 -7.79
N LEU A 56 5.85 4.49 -6.91
CA LEU A 56 4.94 3.36 -7.17
C LEU A 56 3.51 3.86 -6.96
N SER A 57 2.65 3.68 -7.96
CA SER A 57 1.27 4.12 -7.80
C SER A 57 0.57 3.30 -6.73
N LEU A 58 -0.38 3.92 -6.05
CA LEU A 58 -1.15 3.23 -5.03
C LEU A 58 -1.92 2.05 -5.63
N SER A 59 -2.50 2.24 -6.81
CA SER A 59 -3.21 1.15 -7.50
C SER A 59 -2.32 -0.05 -7.74
N THR A 60 -1.10 0.19 -8.19
CA THR A 60 -0.11 -0.88 -8.41
C THR A 60 0.19 -1.60 -7.10
N PHE A 61 0.42 -0.85 -6.02
CA PHE A 61 0.69 -1.45 -4.72
C PHE A 61 -0.46 -2.33 -4.23
N LEU A 62 -1.70 -1.86 -4.41
CA LEU A 62 -2.88 -2.63 -4.01
C LEU A 62 -3.00 -3.94 -4.79
N LEU A 63 -2.70 -3.92 -6.10
CA LEU A 63 -2.68 -5.15 -6.90
C LEU A 63 -1.63 -6.13 -6.38
N LEU A 64 -0.46 -5.61 -5.99
CA LEU A 64 0.60 -6.45 -5.44
C LEU A 64 0.20 -7.06 -4.11
N LEU A 65 -0.48 -6.30 -3.25
CA LEU A 65 -1.00 -6.85 -1.99
C LEU A 65 -1.98 -7.99 -2.25
N LYS A 66 -2.87 -7.82 -3.24
CA LYS A 66 -3.86 -8.84 -3.57
C LYS A 66 -3.19 -10.14 -4.03
N VAL A 67 -2.20 -10.03 -4.89
CA VAL A 67 -1.60 -11.22 -5.50
C VAL A 67 -0.85 -12.08 -4.49
N VAL A 68 -0.35 -11.47 -3.41
CA VAL A 68 0.32 -12.22 -2.34
C VAL A 68 -0.59 -12.49 -1.15
N GLY A 69 -1.90 -12.23 -1.29
CA GLY A 69 -2.88 -12.56 -0.26
C GLY A 69 -2.88 -11.62 0.94
N GLN A 70 -2.41 -10.39 0.78
CA GLN A 70 -2.26 -9.44 1.89
C GLN A 70 -3.15 -8.22 1.78
N ILE A 71 -4.26 -8.32 1.04
CA ILE A 71 -5.13 -7.15 0.85
C ILE A 71 -5.75 -6.65 2.15
N TYR A 72 -5.97 -7.54 3.11
CA TYR A 72 -6.53 -7.15 4.40
C TYR A 72 -5.57 -6.31 5.24
N ALA A 73 -4.29 -6.23 4.84
CA ALA A 73 -3.34 -5.34 5.50
C ALA A 73 -3.75 -3.86 5.40
N ILE A 74 -4.64 -3.52 4.47
CA ILE A 74 -5.19 -2.17 4.36
C ILE A 74 -5.83 -1.73 5.69
N ASN A 75 -6.44 -2.66 6.41
CA ASN A 75 -7.06 -2.35 7.70
C ASN A 75 -6.03 -1.91 8.75
N ASP A 76 -4.78 -2.29 8.56
CA ASP A 76 -3.69 -1.86 9.44
C ASP A 76 -3.01 -0.59 8.93
N VAL A 77 -3.02 -0.39 7.60
CA VAL A 77 -2.42 0.80 6.99
C VAL A 77 -3.20 2.05 7.38
N LEU A 78 -4.52 1.97 7.31
CA LEU A 78 -5.39 3.10 7.65
C LEU A 78 -6.69 2.53 8.20
N PRO A 79 -6.71 2.16 9.48
CA PRO A 79 -7.88 1.53 10.08
C PRO A 79 -9.10 2.44 10.11
N GLU A 80 -10.27 1.82 10.13
CA GLU A 80 -11.49 2.57 10.36
C GLU A 80 -11.46 3.19 11.74
N LEU A 81 -11.91 4.42 11.83
CA LEU A 81 -11.98 5.09 13.12
C LEU A 81 -13.23 4.65 13.87
N PRO A 82 -13.12 4.38 15.18
CA PRO A 82 -14.30 4.02 15.96
C PRO A 82 -15.23 5.23 16.07
N PRO A 83 -16.56 5.02 16.08
CA PRO A 83 -17.48 6.11 16.27
C PRO A 83 -17.32 6.70 17.68
N SER A 84 -17.35 8.06 17.75
CA SER A 84 -17.32 8.79 18.99
C SER A 84 -18.12 10.06 18.78
N LEU A 85 -18.55 10.67 19.89
CA LEU A 85 -19.30 11.93 19.81
C LEU A 85 -18.50 13.01 19.09
N TYR A 86 -17.21 13.07 19.37
CA TYR A 86 -16.35 14.06 18.75
C TYR A 86 -16.22 13.82 17.25
N LEU A 87 -15.99 12.59 16.85
CA LEU A 87 -15.84 12.23 15.44
C LEU A 87 -17.15 12.45 14.68
N MET A 88 -18.28 12.11 15.29
CA MET A 88 -19.57 12.31 14.67
C MET A 88 -19.84 13.78 14.37
N ARG A 89 -19.50 14.67 15.31
CA ARG A 89 -19.63 16.10 15.08
C ARG A 89 -18.74 16.59 13.95
N LYS A 90 -17.51 16.09 13.89
CA LYS A 90 -16.58 16.44 12.85
C LYS A 90 -17.08 15.98 11.50
N ASP A 91 -17.62 14.79 11.45
CA ASP A 91 -18.15 14.22 10.22
C ASP A 91 -19.31 15.02 9.68
N GLU A 92 -20.19 15.52 10.55
CA GLU A 92 -21.28 16.38 10.14
C GLU A 92 -20.75 17.66 9.47
N LYS A 93 -19.77 18.29 10.07
CA LYS A 93 -19.15 19.49 9.51
C LYS A 93 -18.45 19.20 8.20
N LYS A 94 -17.74 18.11 8.14
CA LYS A 94 -17.07 17.68 6.90
C LYS A 94 -18.05 17.36 5.78
N ALA A 95 -19.13 16.72 6.09
CA ALA A 95 -20.14 16.38 5.09
C ALA A 95 -20.69 17.66 4.46
N GLN A 96 -20.92 18.69 5.24
CA GLN A 96 -21.37 19.97 4.72
C GLN A 96 -20.34 20.60 3.79
N ARG A 97 -19.07 20.55 4.14
CA ARG A 97 -18.00 21.09 3.30
C ARG A 97 -17.83 20.30 2.00
N ILE A 98 -17.88 19.00 2.08
CA ILE A 98 -17.71 18.15 0.92
C ILE A 98 -18.78 18.39 -0.11
N ARG A 99 -20.00 18.68 0.31
CA ARG A 99 -21.10 18.99 -0.61
C ARG A 99 -20.80 20.21 -1.47
N HIS A 100 -20.02 21.15 -0.94
CA HIS A 100 -19.65 22.35 -1.66
C HIS A 100 -18.49 22.16 -2.62
N THR A 101 -17.69 21.13 -2.42
CA THR A 101 -16.50 20.86 -3.24
C THR A 101 -16.76 19.93 -4.42
N LYS A 102 -17.94 19.37 -4.49
CA LYS A 102 -18.31 18.50 -5.61
C LYS A 102 -19.21 19.26 -6.61
#